data_f527a15ea5cbf9c80433b686518ae327
#
_entry.id   f527a15ea5cbf9c80433b686518ae327
#
_cell.length_a   1.000
_cell.length_b   1.000
_cell.length_c   1.000
_cell.angle_alpha   90.00
_cell.angle_beta   90.00
_cell.angle_gamma   90.00
#
_symmetry.space_group_name_H-M   'P 1'
#
loop_
_entity.id
_entity.type
_entity.pdbx_description
1 polymer ?
#
loop_
_entity_poly.entity_id
_entity_poly.type
_entity_poly.pdbx_seq_one_letter_code
_entity_poly.pdbx_strand_id
1 'polypeptide(L)'
;MNILVVYKKNFEEVHDGGLMSLKGILQRVAAKEHHVDYKPREHVRRADFIARDLVIVFGGDGTLTSLSHNIDPATPVMGVNSHPRTSDPHGSYGFYMDSCIDTFEDDVNTVFAGEAIVNELPRLQALIETTSGNRFTTDPAMNDLLIANTHQYAPSKYHLRRGENQASQQSSGLLFSTWFGQGAWLRNAMSHDEFGALMQRTTTVRTDQHYFVLARDLSPEQRAEAPWAWMDWTDEETTITSDMHRGYVVPDGWDEVHFNRGATITCLLYTSPSPRD
;
A
#
# COMPACT_ATOMS: atom_id res chain seq x y z
N MET A 1 2.32 8.79 -26.50
CA MET A 1 2.36 8.12 -25.21
C MET A 1 2.04 6.64 -25.38
N ASN A 2 2.72 5.78 -24.60
CA ASN A 2 2.45 4.35 -24.50
C ASN A 2 1.67 4.10 -23.20
N ILE A 3 0.38 3.86 -23.30
CA ILE A 3 -0.57 3.83 -22.19
C ILE A 3 -1.02 2.39 -21.93
N LEU A 4 -1.01 1.97 -20.67
CA LEU A 4 -1.59 0.71 -20.25
C LEU A 4 -2.82 0.98 -19.39
N VAL A 5 -3.97 0.48 -19.80
CA VAL A 5 -5.19 0.48 -19.00
C VAL A 5 -5.35 -0.88 -18.35
N VAL A 6 -5.25 -0.93 -17.02
CA VAL A 6 -5.52 -2.13 -16.24
C VAL A 6 -6.88 -1.99 -15.58
N TYR A 7 -7.74 -2.99 -15.75
CA TYR A 7 -9.09 -2.94 -15.24
C TYR A 7 -9.44 -4.17 -14.39
N LYS A 8 -10.27 -3.95 -13.38
CA LYS A 8 -10.87 -5.03 -12.60
C LYS A 8 -11.89 -5.75 -13.48
N LYS A 9 -11.66 -7.02 -13.75
CA LYS A 9 -12.66 -7.88 -14.36
C LYS A 9 -13.56 -8.42 -13.24
N ASN A 10 -14.76 -7.94 -13.17
CA ASN A 10 -15.75 -8.44 -12.24
C ASN A 10 -16.91 -9.06 -13.02
N PHE A 11 -17.56 -10.07 -12.45
CA PHE A 11 -18.79 -10.66 -12.98
C PHE A 11 -20.02 -9.74 -12.76
N GLU A 12 -19.80 -8.54 -12.24
CA GLU A 12 -20.86 -7.56 -11.99
C GLU A 12 -20.92 -6.57 -13.18
N GLU A 13 -22.09 -6.43 -13.77
CA GLU A 13 -22.37 -5.57 -14.93
C GLU A 13 -21.96 -4.10 -14.75
N VAL A 14 -21.92 -3.62 -13.50
CA VAL A 14 -21.54 -2.25 -13.14
C VAL A 14 -20.16 -1.84 -13.67
N HIS A 15 -19.19 -2.77 -13.65
CA HIS A 15 -17.84 -2.46 -14.14
C HIS A 15 -17.72 -2.53 -15.65
N ASP A 16 -18.52 -3.36 -16.33
CA ASP A 16 -18.43 -3.53 -17.78
C ASP A 16 -18.93 -2.30 -18.53
N GLY A 17 -20.02 -1.70 -18.08
CA GLY A 17 -20.56 -0.46 -18.65
C GLY A 17 -19.58 0.71 -18.53
N GLY A 18 -18.98 0.89 -17.34
CA GLY A 18 -17.96 1.90 -17.11
C GLY A 18 -16.69 1.70 -17.94
N LEU A 19 -16.23 0.45 -18.10
CA LEU A 19 -15.09 0.13 -18.96
C LEU A 19 -15.34 0.43 -20.44
N MET A 20 -16.56 0.16 -20.93
CA MET A 20 -16.94 0.53 -22.31
C MET A 20 -16.94 2.05 -22.49
N SER A 21 -17.47 2.81 -21.53
CA SER A 21 -17.45 4.26 -21.55
C SER A 21 -16.01 4.80 -21.56
N LEU A 22 -15.15 4.30 -20.66
CA LEU A 22 -13.75 4.68 -20.61
C LEU A 22 -13.03 4.42 -21.94
N LYS A 23 -13.24 3.25 -22.55
CA LYS A 23 -12.67 2.92 -23.87
C LYS A 23 -13.17 3.89 -24.95
N GLY A 24 -14.45 4.20 -24.96
CA GLY A 24 -15.05 5.16 -25.89
C GLY A 24 -14.47 6.57 -25.74
N ILE A 25 -14.24 7.02 -24.51
CA ILE A 25 -13.59 8.30 -24.22
C ILE A 25 -12.15 8.30 -24.77
N LEU A 26 -11.33 7.30 -24.39
CA LEU A 26 -9.95 7.21 -24.86
C LEU A 26 -9.84 7.14 -26.39
N GLN A 27 -10.77 6.46 -27.07
CA GLN A 27 -10.80 6.44 -28.53
C GLN A 27 -11.07 7.83 -29.16
N ARG A 28 -11.79 8.70 -28.46
CA ARG A 28 -12.09 10.07 -28.94
C ARG A 28 -10.94 11.04 -28.65
N VAL A 29 -10.37 10.97 -27.43
CA VAL A 29 -9.46 12.02 -26.93
C VAL A 29 -7.98 11.67 -27.14
N ALA A 30 -7.62 10.39 -27.23
CA ALA A 30 -6.23 10.00 -27.46
C ALA A 30 -5.80 10.39 -28.87
N ALA A 31 -4.68 11.09 -28.98
CA ALA A 31 -4.07 11.42 -30.27
C ALA A 31 -3.69 10.13 -31.02
N LYS A 32 -3.60 10.17 -32.34
CA LYS A 32 -3.32 8.99 -33.20
C LYS A 32 -1.96 8.33 -32.90
N GLU A 33 -1.02 9.10 -32.38
CA GLU A 33 0.31 8.62 -31.94
C GLU A 33 0.30 7.97 -30.56
N HIS A 34 -0.82 8.04 -29.82
CA HIS A 34 -0.95 7.35 -28.53
C HIS A 34 -1.28 5.88 -28.75
N HIS A 35 -0.49 5.00 -28.16
CA HIS A 35 -0.75 3.58 -28.13
C HIS A 35 -1.42 3.20 -26.80
N VAL A 36 -2.59 2.57 -26.85
CA VAL A 36 -3.38 2.21 -25.66
C VAL A 36 -3.63 0.72 -25.62
N ASP A 37 -3.03 0.04 -24.66
CA ASP A 37 -3.24 -1.36 -24.35
C ASP A 37 -4.27 -1.52 -23.22
N TYR A 38 -5.09 -2.57 -23.28
CA TYR A 38 -6.07 -2.91 -22.26
C TYR A 38 -5.84 -4.31 -21.73
N LYS A 39 -5.66 -4.44 -20.41
CA LYS A 39 -5.50 -5.76 -19.76
C LYS A 39 -6.34 -5.88 -18.49
N PRO A 40 -7.03 -7.01 -18.29
CA PRO A 40 -7.64 -7.30 -16.99
C PRO A 40 -6.52 -7.52 -15.95
N ARG A 41 -6.77 -7.08 -14.71
CA ARG A 41 -5.83 -7.17 -13.58
C ARG A 41 -5.23 -8.57 -13.41
N GLU A 42 -6.06 -9.60 -13.56
CA GLU A 42 -5.69 -11.00 -13.37
C GLU A 42 -4.69 -11.52 -14.44
N HIS A 43 -4.58 -10.82 -15.55
CA HIS A 43 -3.70 -11.22 -16.66
C HIS A 43 -2.51 -10.29 -16.86
N VAL A 44 -2.43 -9.19 -16.08
CA VAL A 44 -1.30 -8.28 -16.17
C VAL A 44 -0.08 -8.86 -15.44
N ARG A 45 1.09 -8.65 -15.99
CA ARG A 45 2.37 -9.10 -15.44
C ARG A 45 3.33 -7.92 -15.38
N ARG A 46 4.37 -8.02 -14.57
CA ARG A 46 5.41 -6.98 -14.44
C ARG A 46 5.96 -6.49 -15.80
N ALA A 47 6.14 -7.40 -16.75
CA ALA A 47 6.61 -7.04 -18.09
C ALA A 47 5.67 -6.09 -18.86
N ASP A 48 4.37 -6.07 -18.53
CA ASP A 48 3.41 -5.21 -19.20
C ASP A 48 3.53 -3.73 -18.79
N PHE A 49 4.15 -3.45 -17.65
CA PHE A 49 4.38 -2.10 -17.13
C PHE A 49 5.67 -1.47 -17.68
N ILE A 50 6.53 -2.26 -18.34
CA ILE A 50 7.82 -1.76 -18.85
C ILE A 50 7.58 -0.75 -19.98
N ALA A 51 8.30 0.35 -19.94
CA ALA A 51 8.27 1.42 -20.94
C ALA A 51 6.86 2.01 -21.17
N ARG A 52 6.09 2.18 -20.12
CA ARG A 52 4.82 2.90 -20.15
C ARG A 52 5.03 4.35 -19.74
N ASP A 53 4.41 5.26 -20.50
CA ASP A 53 4.37 6.67 -20.17
C ASP A 53 3.26 6.99 -19.15
N LEU A 54 2.20 6.14 -19.11
CA LEU A 54 1.06 6.27 -18.20
C LEU A 54 0.43 4.89 -17.97
N VAL A 55 0.08 4.63 -16.72
CA VAL A 55 -0.79 3.50 -16.34
C VAL A 55 -2.13 4.05 -15.83
N ILE A 56 -3.23 3.63 -16.44
CA ILE A 56 -4.57 3.95 -15.98
C ILE A 56 -5.14 2.71 -15.28
N VAL A 57 -5.51 2.85 -14.02
CA VAL A 57 -6.12 1.77 -13.22
C VAL A 57 -7.60 2.03 -13.07
N PHE A 58 -8.42 1.23 -13.77
CA PHE A 58 -9.88 1.27 -13.68
C PHE A 58 -10.38 0.22 -12.69
N GLY A 59 -10.74 0.66 -11.49
CA GLY A 59 -11.13 -0.22 -10.38
C GLY A 59 -11.40 0.55 -9.11
N GLY A 60 -11.07 -0.02 -7.96
CA GLY A 60 -11.04 0.65 -6.66
C GLY A 60 -9.64 0.62 -6.07
N ASP A 61 -9.47 1.17 -4.85
CA ASP A 61 -8.19 1.25 -4.14
C ASP A 61 -7.44 -0.08 -4.11
N GLY A 62 -8.14 -1.20 -3.79
CA GLY A 62 -7.54 -2.53 -3.78
C GLY A 62 -7.05 -3.02 -5.15
N THR A 63 -7.59 -2.50 -6.25
CA THR A 63 -7.06 -2.80 -7.59
C THR A 63 -5.73 -2.09 -7.79
N LEU A 64 -5.63 -0.82 -7.41
CA LEU A 64 -4.41 -0.05 -7.56
C LEU A 64 -3.30 -0.58 -6.66
N THR A 65 -3.57 -0.82 -5.38
CA THR A 65 -2.56 -1.34 -4.44
C THR A 65 -2.02 -2.69 -4.88
N SER A 66 -2.88 -3.59 -5.41
CA SER A 66 -2.45 -4.90 -5.93
C SER A 66 -1.54 -4.83 -7.15
N LEU A 67 -1.53 -3.72 -7.89
CA LEU A 67 -0.71 -3.50 -9.08
C LEU A 67 0.56 -2.71 -8.78
N SER A 68 0.53 -1.92 -7.72
CA SER A 68 1.58 -0.94 -7.40
C SER A 68 2.97 -1.54 -7.29
N HIS A 69 3.07 -2.82 -6.86
CA HIS A 69 4.33 -3.56 -6.75
C HIS A 69 5.02 -3.81 -8.10
N ASN A 70 4.26 -3.80 -9.19
CA ASN A 70 4.74 -4.12 -10.52
C ASN A 70 5.02 -2.89 -11.38
N ILE A 71 4.57 -1.71 -10.94
CA ILE A 71 4.69 -0.45 -11.67
C ILE A 71 6.04 0.18 -11.34
N ASP A 72 6.77 0.61 -12.38
CA ASP A 72 8.00 1.36 -12.19
C ASP A 72 7.72 2.67 -11.42
N PRO A 73 8.50 3.00 -10.38
CA PRO A 73 8.29 4.23 -9.60
C PRO A 73 8.28 5.52 -10.42
N ALA A 74 8.95 5.55 -11.57
CA ALA A 74 8.96 6.69 -12.48
C ALA A 74 7.72 6.78 -13.38
N THR A 75 6.89 5.74 -13.44
CA THR A 75 5.70 5.71 -14.30
C THR A 75 4.50 6.33 -13.59
N PRO A 76 3.92 7.44 -14.10
CA PRO A 76 2.72 8.02 -13.55
C PRO A 76 1.53 7.04 -13.59
N VAL A 77 0.72 7.08 -12.54
CA VAL A 77 -0.49 6.25 -12.43
C VAL A 77 -1.70 7.14 -12.23
N MET A 78 -2.73 6.93 -13.05
CA MET A 78 -4.04 7.57 -12.91
C MET A 78 -5.05 6.55 -12.40
N GLY A 79 -5.59 6.78 -11.22
CA GLY A 79 -6.66 5.96 -10.65
C GLY A 79 -8.03 6.44 -11.12
N VAL A 80 -8.85 5.52 -11.63
CA VAL A 80 -10.23 5.80 -12.06
C VAL A 80 -11.18 4.87 -11.30
N ASN A 81 -11.96 5.44 -10.39
CA ASN A 81 -12.91 4.69 -9.58
C ASN A 81 -14.06 4.14 -10.44
N SER A 82 -14.07 2.84 -10.65
CA SER A 82 -15.09 2.16 -11.46
C SER A 82 -16.44 2.02 -10.76
N HIS A 83 -16.47 2.14 -9.42
CA HIS A 83 -17.65 1.99 -8.59
C HIS A 83 -17.52 2.86 -7.34
N PRO A 84 -17.75 4.19 -7.48
CA PRO A 84 -17.59 5.13 -6.37
C PRO A 84 -18.63 4.89 -5.27
N ARG A 85 -18.21 5.04 -4.02
CA ARG A 85 -19.10 4.96 -2.85
C ARG A 85 -20.13 6.09 -2.79
N THR A 86 -19.89 7.17 -3.51
CA THR A 86 -20.84 8.27 -3.67
C THR A 86 -22.11 7.87 -4.43
N SER A 87 -22.00 6.88 -5.31
CA SER A 87 -23.12 6.34 -6.08
C SER A 87 -23.69 5.03 -5.52
N ASP A 88 -22.90 4.28 -4.74
CA ASP A 88 -23.32 3.02 -4.10
C ASP A 88 -22.59 2.83 -2.75
N PRO A 89 -23.32 2.62 -1.63
CA PRO A 89 -22.71 2.37 -0.32
C PRO A 89 -21.71 1.21 -0.25
N HIS A 90 -21.80 0.26 -1.18
CA HIS A 90 -20.87 -0.89 -1.29
C HIS A 90 -19.67 -0.60 -2.20
N GLY A 91 -19.62 0.57 -2.82
CA GLY A 91 -18.53 1.00 -3.68
C GLY A 91 -17.22 1.27 -2.94
N SER A 92 -16.16 1.54 -3.72
CA SER A 92 -14.85 1.94 -3.21
C SER A 92 -14.87 3.38 -2.68
N TYR A 93 -14.12 3.63 -1.61
CA TYR A 93 -13.86 4.99 -1.15
C TYR A 93 -13.10 5.81 -2.20
N GLY A 94 -12.24 5.16 -2.98
CA GLY A 94 -11.46 5.82 -4.03
C GLY A 94 -10.38 6.73 -3.47
N PHE A 95 -9.73 6.33 -2.39
CA PHE A 95 -8.69 7.13 -1.74
C PHE A 95 -7.50 7.43 -2.67
N TYR A 96 -7.17 6.48 -3.55
CA TYR A 96 -6.13 6.63 -4.59
C TYR A 96 -6.72 6.88 -5.98
N MET A 97 -8.02 7.16 -6.07
CA MET A 97 -8.76 7.28 -7.32
C MET A 97 -9.30 8.70 -7.47
N ASP A 98 -8.49 9.61 -8.01
CA ASP A 98 -8.88 11.01 -8.17
C ASP A 98 -9.89 11.23 -9.29
N SER A 99 -10.13 10.23 -10.15
CA SER A 99 -11.08 10.26 -11.26
C SER A 99 -12.17 9.20 -11.10
N CYS A 100 -13.29 9.43 -11.74
CA CYS A 100 -14.36 8.44 -11.96
C CYS A 100 -14.88 8.59 -13.40
N ILE A 101 -15.82 7.73 -13.83
CA ILE A 101 -16.27 7.75 -15.22
C ILE A 101 -16.88 9.09 -15.63
N ASP A 102 -17.51 9.79 -14.70
CA ASP A 102 -18.18 11.08 -14.97
C ASP A 102 -17.18 12.24 -15.18
N THR A 103 -15.99 12.15 -14.59
CA THR A 103 -14.93 13.18 -14.69
C THR A 103 -13.79 12.76 -15.62
N PHE A 104 -13.74 11.49 -16.02
CA PHE A 104 -12.59 10.89 -16.69
C PHE A 104 -12.17 11.61 -17.97
N GLU A 105 -13.11 12.11 -18.78
CA GLU A 105 -12.80 12.80 -20.04
C GLU A 105 -12.01 14.11 -19.80
N ASP A 106 -12.41 14.90 -18.83
CA ASP A 106 -11.74 16.14 -18.46
C ASP A 106 -10.39 15.86 -17.79
N ASP A 107 -10.36 14.87 -16.88
CA ASP A 107 -9.17 14.49 -16.14
C ASP A 107 -8.08 13.95 -17.08
N VAL A 108 -8.42 13.05 -18.01
CA VAL A 108 -7.45 12.49 -18.94
C VAL A 108 -6.96 13.51 -19.97
N ASN A 109 -7.81 14.47 -20.37
CA ASN A 109 -7.38 15.59 -21.21
C ASN A 109 -6.35 16.46 -20.49
N THR A 110 -6.54 16.71 -19.19
CA THR A 110 -5.56 17.44 -18.34
C THR A 110 -4.23 16.70 -18.30
N VAL A 111 -4.27 15.35 -18.17
CA VAL A 111 -3.05 14.51 -18.24
C VAL A 111 -2.36 14.62 -19.60
N PHE A 112 -3.12 14.54 -20.70
CA PHE A 112 -2.55 14.64 -22.06
C PHE A 112 -2.01 16.03 -22.39
N ALA A 113 -2.55 17.07 -21.78
CA ALA A 113 -2.03 18.43 -21.88
C ALA A 113 -0.75 18.64 -21.05
N GLY A 114 -0.38 17.70 -20.16
CA GLY A 114 0.75 17.84 -19.25
C GLY A 114 0.49 18.83 -18.11
N GLU A 115 -0.79 19.08 -17.80
CA GLU A 115 -1.23 20.02 -16.76
C GLU A 115 -1.62 19.31 -15.45
N ALA A 116 -1.63 17.98 -15.45
CA ALA A 116 -1.95 17.19 -14.26
C ALA A 116 -0.88 17.31 -13.18
N ILE A 117 -1.31 17.45 -11.94
CA ILE A 117 -0.42 17.44 -10.77
C ILE A 117 -0.11 15.98 -10.42
N VAL A 118 1.17 15.64 -10.41
CA VAL A 118 1.65 14.31 -9.99
C VAL A 118 2.09 14.37 -8.54
N ASN A 119 1.47 13.54 -7.70
CA ASN A 119 1.85 13.39 -6.30
C ASN A 119 2.75 12.16 -6.12
N GLU A 120 3.89 12.35 -5.48
CA GLU A 120 4.74 11.24 -5.05
C GLU A 120 4.23 10.70 -3.71
N LEU A 121 4.00 9.38 -3.65
CA LEU A 121 3.50 8.72 -2.45
C LEU A 121 4.62 7.95 -1.76
N PRO A 122 4.79 8.11 -0.43
CA PRO A 122 5.72 7.31 0.33
C PRO A 122 5.29 5.84 0.35
N ARG A 123 6.26 4.94 0.43
CA ARG A 123 6.04 3.50 0.51
C ARG A 123 6.80 2.89 1.68
N LEU A 124 6.23 1.85 2.26
CA LEU A 124 6.88 1.01 3.26
C LEU A 124 7.52 -0.21 2.60
N GLN A 125 8.74 -0.52 3.01
CA GLN A 125 9.42 -1.75 2.59
C GLN A 125 10.11 -2.38 3.79
N ALA A 126 10.15 -3.70 3.86
CA ALA A 126 10.91 -4.42 4.85
C ALA A 126 12.17 -5.01 4.22
N LEU A 127 13.33 -4.70 4.81
CA LEU A 127 14.59 -5.41 4.58
C LEU A 127 14.67 -6.56 5.57
N ILE A 128 14.81 -7.76 5.08
CA ILE A 128 14.90 -8.99 5.88
C ILE A 128 16.31 -9.55 5.77
N GLU A 129 16.97 -9.74 6.92
CA GLU A 129 18.25 -10.42 7.00
C GLU A 129 18.09 -11.72 7.78
N THR A 130 18.41 -12.83 7.16
CA THR A 130 18.33 -14.17 7.78
C THR A 130 19.52 -14.43 8.67
N THR A 131 19.40 -15.43 9.56
CA THR A 131 20.53 -15.89 10.38
C THR A 131 21.70 -16.46 9.58
N SER A 132 21.49 -16.83 8.32
CA SER A 132 22.54 -17.24 7.38
C SER A 132 23.19 -16.08 6.64
N GLY A 133 22.77 -14.83 6.89
CA GLY A 133 23.30 -13.62 6.27
C GLY A 133 22.69 -13.30 4.89
N ASN A 134 21.68 -14.04 4.43
CA ASN A 134 20.98 -13.69 3.20
C ASN A 134 20.10 -12.46 3.45
N ARG A 135 20.09 -11.52 2.48
CA ARG A 135 19.30 -10.29 2.52
C ARG A 135 18.34 -10.25 1.36
N PHE A 136 17.11 -9.84 1.63
CA PHE A 136 16.09 -9.59 0.61
C PHE A 136 15.08 -8.57 1.12
N THR A 137 14.40 -7.93 0.20
CA THR A 137 13.39 -6.91 0.50
C THR A 137 12.02 -7.41 0.08
N THR A 138 10.98 -6.97 0.79
CA THR A 138 9.59 -7.11 0.32
C THR A 138 9.36 -6.21 -0.88
N ASP A 139 8.26 -6.42 -1.58
CA ASP A 139 7.73 -5.39 -2.46
C ASP A 139 7.31 -4.16 -1.61
N PRO A 140 7.34 -2.94 -2.20
CA PRO A 140 6.98 -1.73 -1.49
C PRO A 140 5.46 -1.60 -1.32
N ALA A 141 5.01 -1.42 -0.09
CA ALA A 141 3.61 -1.23 0.26
C ALA A 141 3.17 0.23 0.19
N MET A 142 1.98 0.48 -0.31
CA MET A 142 1.32 1.79 -0.28
C MET A 142 0.60 2.04 1.05
N ASN A 143 -0.08 1.02 1.57
CA ASN A 143 -0.86 1.12 2.80
C ASN A 143 -0.07 0.63 4.01
N ASP A 144 0.25 -0.65 4.04
CA ASP A 144 0.76 -1.29 5.25
C ASP A 144 1.64 -2.51 5.01
N LEU A 145 2.46 -2.82 6.03
CA LEU A 145 3.22 -4.06 6.16
C LEU A 145 2.74 -4.79 7.41
N LEU A 146 2.29 -6.02 7.27
CA LEU A 146 2.02 -6.90 8.41
C LEU A 146 3.20 -7.81 8.66
N ILE A 147 3.70 -7.87 9.91
CA ILE A 147 4.68 -8.84 10.38
C ILE A 147 4.01 -9.72 11.43
N ALA A 148 3.84 -11.01 11.15
CA ALA A 148 3.13 -11.90 12.05
C ALA A 148 3.61 -13.36 11.96
N ASN A 149 3.12 -14.19 12.89
CA ASN A 149 3.30 -15.64 12.82
C ASN A 149 2.49 -16.21 11.65
N THR A 150 3.03 -17.22 10.97
CA THR A 150 2.32 -17.91 9.88
C THR A 150 1.04 -18.62 10.35
N HIS A 151 0.95 -18.94 11.65
CA HIS A 151 -0.23 -19.55 12.25
C HIS A 151 -1.02 -18.50 13.04
N GLN A 152 -2.22 -18.19 12.61
CA GLN A 152 -3.09 -17.20 13.27
C GLN A 152 -3.44 -17.52 14.72
N TYR A 153 -3.40 -18.78 15.11
CA TYR A 153 -3.62 -19.24 16.49
C TYR A 153 -2.37 -19.17 17.38
N ALA A 154 -1.20 -18.90 16.80
CA ALA A 154 0.03 -18.76 17.53
C ALA A 154 0.44 -17.29 17.67
N PRO A 155 0.89 -16.86 18.85
CA PRO A 155 1.30 -15.49 19.04
C PRO A 155 2.54 -15.15 18.20
N SER A 156 2.57 -13.93 17.73
CA SER A 156 3.75 -13.31 17.12
C SER A 156 4.67 -12.83 18.24
N LYS A 157 5.86 -13.42 18.32
CA LYS A 157 6.89 -13.10 19.33
C LYS A 157 8.08 -12.44 18.66
N TYR A 158 8.50 -11.31 19.19
CA TYR A 158 9.58 -10.52 18.60
C TYR A 158 10.18 -9.55 19.60
N HIS A 159 11.39 -9.08 19.29
CA HIS A 159 12.09 -8.01 19.97
C HIS A 159 12.13 -6.80 19.04
N LEU A 160 11.62 -5.66 19.51
CA LEU A 160 11.67 -4.38 18.79
C LEU A 160 12.84 -3.53 19.28
N ARG A 161 13.46 -2.81 18.37
CA ARG A 161 14.43 -1.77 18.66
C ARG A 161 14.14 -0.53 17.81
N ARG A 162 14.16 0.63 18.45
CA ARG A 162 14.07 1.94 17.82
C ARG A 162 15.00 2.91 18.55
N GLY A 163 16.09 3.34 17.92
CA GLY A 163 17.16 4.04 18.58
C GLY A 163 17.71 3.24 19.76
N GLU A 164 17.72 3.84 20.95
CA GLU A 164 18.14 3.21 22.22
C GLU A 164 17.01 2.39 22.88
N ASN A 165 15.77 2.54 22.43
CA ASN A 165 14.63 1.87 23.03
C ASN A 165 14.53 0.41 22.54
N GLN A 166 14.25 -0.50 23.48
CA GLN A 166 14.04 -1.93 23.20
C GLN A 166 12.81 -2.45 23.93
N ALA A 167 12.07 -3.33 23.30
CA ALA A 167 10.92 -4.01 23.88
C ALA A 167 10.80 -5.44 23.36
N SER A 168 10.40 -6.36 24.23
CA SER A 168 10.04 -7.74 23.87
C SER A 168 8.53 -7.86 23.94
N GLN A 169 7.90 -8.31 22.88
CA GLN A 169 6.44 -8.35 22.78
C GLN A 169 5.94 -9.71 22.29
N GLN A 170 4.70 -9.97 22.67
CA GLN A 170 3.91 -11.09 22.19
C GLN A 170 2.51 -10.56 21.86
N SER A 171 2.13 -10.61 20.58
CA SER A 171 0.92 -9.99 20.04
C SER A 171 0.31 -10.82 18.91
N SER A 172 -0.75 -10.33 18.28
CA SER A 172 -1.29 -10.90 17.02
C SER A 172 -0.55 -10.37 15.77
N GLY A 173 0.61 -9.74 15.94
CA GLY A 173 1.47 -9.21 14.90
C GLY A 173 1.61 -7.69 14.96
N LEU A 174 2.63 -7.21 14.25
CA LEU A 174 2.93 -5.81 14.06
C LEU A 174 2.37 -5.33 12.73
N LEU A 175 1.67 -4.21 12.75
CA LEU A 175 1.22 -3.51 11.57
C LEU A 175 1.97 -2.18 11.47
N PHE A 176 2.68 -1.98 10.36
CA PHE A 176 3.30 -0.73 9.99
C PHE A 176 2.44 -0.09 8.90
N SER A 177 2.10 1.18 9.01
CA SER A 177 1.25 1.84 8.03
C SER A 177 1.84 3.17 7.57
N THR A 178 1.74 3.46 6.28
CA THR A 178 1.96 4.81 5.77
C THR A 178 0.85 5.74 6.29
N TRP A 179 1.05 7.04 6.14
CA TRP A 179 -0.03 8.02 6.35
C TRP A 179 -1.26 7.70 5.48
N PHE A 180 -1.03 7.31 4.25
CA PHE A 180 -2.09 7.04 3.28
C PHE A 180 -2.83 5.73 3.57
N GLY A 181 -2.19 4.77 4.27
CA GLY A 181 -2.79 3.51 4.69
C GLY A 181 -3.75 3.62 5.87
N GLN A 182 -3.90 4.80 6.51
CA GLN A 182 -4.73 4.97 7.70
C GLN A 182 -6.21 4.58 7.50
N GLY A 183 -6.74 4.69 6.30
CA GLY A 183 -8.11 4.29 5.95
C GLY A 183 -8.27 2.81 5.60
N ALA A 184 -7.16 2.07 5.46
CA ALA A 184 -7.13 0.66 5.10
C ALA A 184 -7.21 -0.27 6.34
N TRP A 185 -6.29 -1.20 6.49
CA TRP A 185 -6.32 -2.16 7.60
C TRP A 185 -6.14 -1.50 8.96
N LEU A 186 -5.29 -0.48 9.05
CA LEU A 186 -5.03 0.25 10.30
C LEU A 186 -6.34 0.72 10.95
N ARG A 187 -7.27 1.27 10.17
CA ARG A 187 -8.57 1.74 10.66
C ARG A 187 -9.39 0.63 11.33
N ASN A 188 -9.30 -0.58 10.79
CA ASN A 188 -10.04 -1.75 11.31
C ASN A 188 -9.31 -2.49 12.43
N ALA A 189 -8.01 -2.22 12.61
CA ALA A 189 -7.20 -2.83 13.66
C ALA A 189 -7.26 -2.08 15.00
N MET A 190 -8.01 -0.98 15.06
CA MET A 190 -8.11 -0.10 16.22
C MET A 190 -9.57 0.16 16.58
N SER A 191 -9.83 0.43 17.86
CA SER A 191 -11.12 0.97 18.30
C SER A 191 -11.34 2.38 17.75
N HIS A 192 -12.57 2.86 17.77
CA HIS A 192 -12.90 4.21 17.32
C HIS A 192 -12.17 5.28 18.14
N ASP A 193 -12.06 5.09 19.46
CA ASP A 193 -11.41 6.03 20.36
C ASP A 193 -9.89 6.05 20.15
N GLU A 194 -9.26 4.89 19.99
CA GLU A 194 -7.84 4.77 19.66
C GLU A 194 -7.52 5.46 18.35
N PHE A 195 -8.32 5.23 17.32
CA PHE A 195 -8.15 5.89 16.03
C PHE A 195 -8.35 7.41 16.13
N GLY A 196 -9.36 7.86 16.87
CA GLY A 196 -9.60 9.28 17.11
C GLY A 196 -8.42 9.96 17.83
N ALA A 197 -7.87 9.31 18.87
CA ALA A 197 -6.69 9.78 19.59
C ALA A 197 -5.43 9.83 18.70
N LEU A 198 -5.26 8.84 17.82
CA LEU A 198 -4.20 8.82 16.83
C LEU A 198 -4.29 10.02 15.89
N MET A 199 -5.48 10.29 15.35
CA MET A 199 -5.71 11.38 14.39
C MET A 199 -5.50 12.77 15.00
N GLN A 200 -5.68 12.92 16.30
CA GLN A 200 -5.38 14.19 16.99
C GLN A 200 -3.89 14.51 17.08
N ARG A 201 -3.02 13.50 16.99
CA ARG A 201 -1.56 13.67 17.02
C ARG A 201 -0.96 14.03 15.67
N THR A 202 -1.74 14.02 14.61
CA THR A 202 -1.26 14.15 13.22
C THR A 202 -0.80 15.56 12.84
N THR A 203 -1.02 16.58 13.65
CA THR A 203 -0.57 17.96 13.36
C THR A 203 0.95 18.12 13.27
N THR A 204 1.71 17.17 13.82
CA THR A 204 3.18 17.16 13.80
C THR A 204 3.75 16.09 12.88
N VAL A 205 2.90 15.25 12.30
CA VAL A 205 3.30 14.14 11.45
C VAL A 205 3.55 14.63 10.04
N ARG A 206 4.74 14.36 9.51
CA ARG A 206 5.07 14.57 8.10
C ARG A 206 4.74 13.31 7.32
N THR A 207 3.83 13.41 6.38
CA THR A 207 3.28 12.27 5.62
C THR A 207 4.31 11.54 4.77
N ASP A 208 5.39 12.24 4.43
CA ASP A 208 6.53 11.76 3.63
C ASP A 208 7.67 11.14 4.46
N GLN A 209 7.64 11.29 5.78
CA GLN A 209 8.73 10.87 6.67
C GLN A 209 8.29 9.94 7.79
N HIS A 210 7.04 10.05 8.24
CA HIS A 210 6.54 9.25 9.35
C HIS A 210 5.72 8.07 8.86
N TYR A 211 5.87 6.96 9.56
CA TYR A 211 5.00 5.81 9.45
C TYR A 211 4.45 5.43 10.82
N PHE A 212 3.37 4.68 10.82
CA PHE A 212 2.68 4.25 12.02
C PHE A 212 3.05 2.82 12.37
N VAL A 213 3.21 2.56 13.68
CA VAL A 213 3.46 1.23 14.25
C VAL A 213 2.31 0.87 15.18
N LEU A 214 1.73 -0.31 14.99
CA LEU A 214 0.70 -0.87 15.85
C LEU A 214 1.02 -2.32 16.18
N ALA A 215 1.22 -2.64 17.46
CA ALA A 215 1.21 -4.02 17.94
C ALA A 215 -0.23 -4.44 18.24
N ARG A 216 -0.75 -5.39 17.46
CA ARG A 216 -2.13 -5.86 17.53
C ARG A 216 -2.34 -6.75 18.73
N ASP A 217 -3.46 -6.55 19.43
CA ASP A 217 -3.89 -7.38 20.60
C ASP A 217 -2.79 -7.53 21.68
N LEU A 218 -2.03 -6.46 21.89
CA LEU A 218 -1.01 -6.41 22.94
C LEU A 218 -1.70 -6.30 24.32
N SER A 219 -1.17 -7.01 25.32
CA SER A 219 -1.73 -6.94 26.69
C SER A 219 -1.62 -5.53 27.28
N PRO A 220 -2.52 -5.15 28.22
CA PRO A 220 -2.46 -3.83 28.86
C PRO A 220 -1.12 -3.57 29.56
N GLU A 221 -0.52 -4.61 30.17
CA GLU A 221 0.77 -4.51 30.85
C GLU A 221 1.89 -4.17 29.85
N GLN A 222 1.96 -4.87 28.73
CA GLN A 222 2.95 -4.63 27.69
C GLN A 222 2.75 -3.25 27.02
N ARG A 223 1.49 -2.79 26.85
CA ARG A 223 1.20 -1.43 26.38
C ARG A 223 1.73 -0.36 27.31
N ALA A 224 1.58 -0.56 28.62
CA ALA A 224 2.08 0.37 29.64
C ALA A 224 3.59 0.37 29.77
N GLU A 225 4.23 -0.80 29.59
CA GLU A 225 5.70 -0.94 29.67
C GLU A 225 6.41 -0.24 28.52
N ALA A 226 5.88 -0.35 27.30
CA ALA A 226 6.50 0.23 26.10
C ALA A 226 5.45 0.88 25.17
N PRO A 227 4.89 2.05 25.56
CA PRO A 227 3.87 2.73 24.74
C PRO A 227 4.34 3.05 23.31
N TRP A 228 5.61 3.39 23.14
CA TRP A 228 6.26 3.68 21.86
C TRP A 228 6.26 2.48 20.89
N ALA A 229 6.27 1.27 21.44
CA ALA A 229 6.27 0.02 20.68
C ALA A 229 4.87 -0.56 20.48
N TRP A 230 3.86 0.01 21.14
CA TRP A 230 2.47 -0.40 20.97
C TRP A 230 1.76 0.37 19.86
N MET A 231 1.73 1.70 19.96
CA MET A 231 0.96 2.55 19.05
C MET A 231 1.61 3.91 18.95
N ASP A 232 2.30 4.18 17.83
CA ASP A 232 3.06 5.43 17.69
C ASP A 232 3.33 5.78 16.22
N TRP A 233 3.40 7.09 15.92
CA TRP A 233 4.00 7.64 14.72
C TRP A 233 5.49 7.81 14.91
N THR A 234 6.29 7.44 13.93
CA THR A 234 7.74 7.56 14.00
C THR A 234 8.35 7.82 12.61
N ASP A 235 9.45 8.56 12.59
CA ASP A 235 10.37 8.72 11.48
C ASP A 235 11.67 7.91 11.69
N GLU A 236 11.81 7.28 12.87
CA GLU A 236 12.99 6.49 13.20
C GLU A 236 12.87 5.06 12.65
N GLU A 237 13.99 4.53 12.20
CA GLU A 237 14.09 3.13 11.78
C GLU A 237 13.66 2.18 12.91
N THR A 238 12.74 1.27 12.60
CA THR A 238 12.33 0.21 13.53
C THR A 238 12.87 -1.13 13.06
N THR A 239 13.67 -1.76 13.93
CA THR A 239 14.22 -3.10 13.71
C THR A 239 13.47 -4.12 14.57
N ILE A 240 13.12 -5.26 13.98
CA ILE A 240 12.43 -6.37 14.62
C ILE A 240 13.31 -7.61 14.52
N THR A 241 13.66 -8.24 15.66
CA THR A 241 14.26 -9.57 15.68
C THR A 241 13.18 -10.60 15.97
N SER A 242 13.02 -11.55 15.08
CA SER A 242 11.98 -12.58 15.19
C SER A 242 12.31 -13.63 16.26
N ASP A 243 11.36 -13.91 17.14
CA ASP A 243 11.36 -15.09 18.01
C ASP A 243 10.27 -16.12 17.58
N MET A 244 9.72 -15.96 16.39
CA MET A 244 8.76 -16.87 15.78
C MET A 244 9.47 -18.02 15.07
N HIS A 245 8.99 -19.24 15.26
CA HIS A 245 9.50 -20.39 14.51
C HIS A 245 9.34 -20.19 13.00
N ARG A 246 8.19 -19.65 12.58
CA ARG A 246 7.89 -19.21 11.23
C ARG A 246 7.09 -17.93 11.29
N GLY A 247 7.56 -16.91 10.61
CA GLY A 247 6.88 -15.65 10.43
C GLY A 247 6.79 -15.26 8.96
N TYR A 248 5.97 -14.25 8.68
CA TYR A 248 5.88 -13.63 7.37
C TYR A 248 5.82 -12.11 7.50
N VAL A 249 6.27 -11.44 6.45
CA VAL A 249 5.99 -10.03 6.17
C VAL A 249 5.10 -9.96 4.94
N VAL A 250 4.01 -9.21 5.03
CA VAL A 250 3.02 -9.09 3.93
C VAL A 250 2.82 -7.62 3.60
N PRO A 251 3.25 -7.14 2.43
CA PRO A 251 2.97 -5.79 1.95
C PRO A 251 1.57 -5.72 1.32
N ASP A 252 0.74 -4.77 1.76
CA ASP A 252 -0.62 -4.50 1.24
C ASP A 252 -1.52 -5.74 1.10
N GLY A 253 -1.24 -6.81 1.85
CA GLY A 253 -1.97 -8.07 1.77
C GLY A 253 -1.59 -8.98 0.59
N TRP A 254 -0.46 -8.71 -0.10
CA TRP A 254 0.02 -9.46 -1.27
C TRP A 254 1.45 -9.95 -1.05
N ASP A 255 1.85 -11.00 -1.79
CA ASP A 255 3.23 -11.48 -1.94
C ASP A 255 4.02 -11.59 -0.61
N GLU A 256 3.56 -12.46 0.26
CA GLU A 256 4.16 -12.71 1.57
C GLU A 256 5.61 -13.21 1.48
N VAL A 257 6.48 -12.67 2.31
CA VAL A 257 7.87 -13.09 2.45
C VAL A 257 8.05 -13.78 3.79
N HIS A 258 8.52 -15.04 3.76
CA HIS A 258 8.72 -15.85 4.96
C HIS A 258 10.09 -15.64 5.58
N PHE A 259 10.13 -15.71 6.91
CA PHE A 259 11.36 -15.69 7.71
C PHE A 259 11.23 -16.60 8.93
N ASN A 260 12.36 -16.91 9.55
CA ASN A 260 12.45 -17.79 10.72
C ASN A 260 12.93 -17.02 11.95
N ARG A 261 12.99 -17.74 13.08
CA ARG A 261 13.56 -17.24 14.35
C ARG A 261 14.97 -16.73 14.14
N GLY A 262 15.28 -15.59 14.75
CA GLY A 262 16.56 -14.92 14.68
C GLY A 262 16.77 -14.06 13.45
N ALA A 263 15.87 -14.09 12.46
CA ALA A 263 15.89 -13.13 11.35
C ALA A 263 15.62 -11.71 11.87
N THR A 264 16.29 -10.75 11.27
CA THR A 264 16.11 -9.32 11.54
C THR A 264 15.32 -8.69 10.40
N ILE A 265 14.28 -7.92 10.74
CA ILE A 265 13.48 -7.19 9.79
C ILE A 265 13.61 -5.70 10.10
N THR A 266 14.01 -4.90 9.13
CA THR A 266 14.08 -3.45 9.22
C THR A 266 13.00 -2.83 8.35
N CYS A 267 12.10 -2.05 8.97
CA CYS A 267 11.07 -1.32 8.23
C CYS A 267 11.59 0.03 7.80
N LEU A 268 11.48 0.31 6.50
CA LEU A 268 11.94 1.51 5.83
C LEU A 268 10.76 2.22 5.18
N LEU A 269 10.66 3.54 5.44
CA LEU A 269 9.78 4.42 4.67
C LEU A 269 10.64 5.22 3.68
N TYR A 270 10.21 5.31 2.43
CA TYR A 270 10.87 6.13 1.43
C TYR A 270 9.87 6.74 0.43
N THR A 271 10.22 7.92 -0.04
CA THR A 271 9.58 8.58 -1.16
C THR A 271 10.51 8.45 -2.36
N SER A 272 10.24 7.55 -3.25
CA SER A 272 10.89 7.26 -4.55
C SER A 272 12.32 7.79 -4.82
N PRO A 273 13.17 7.10 -5.59
CA PRO A 273 13.00 5.71 -6.03
C PRO A 273 13.47 4.71 -4.98
N SER A 274 12.95 3.48 -5.08
CA SER A 274 13.42 2.38 -4.23
C SER A 274 14.95 2.22 -4.37
N PRO A 275 15.71 2.07 -3.28
CA PRO A 275 17.11 1.67 -3.36
C PRO A 275 17.21 0.19 -3.79
N ARG A 276 16.80 -0.09 -5.03
CA ARG A 276 17.11 -1.33 -5.73
C ARG A 276 18.27 -1.02 -6.68
N ASP A 277 19.47 -0.94 -6.08
CA ASP A 277 20.74 -1.03 -6.80
C ASP A 277 21.59 -2.14 -6.17
#